data_e0a02f2db0853727909a4905e166bf3d
#
_entry.id   e0a02f2db0853727909a4905e166bf3d
#
_cell.length_a   1.000
_cell.length_b   1.000
_cell.length_c   1.000
_cell.angle_alpha   90.00
_cell.angle_beta   90.00
_cell.angle_gamma   90.00
#
_symmetry.space_group_name_H-M   'P 1'
#
loop_
_entity.id
_entity.type
_entity.pdbx_description
1 polymer ?
#
loop_
_entity_poly.entity_id
_entity_poly.type
_entity_poly.pdbx_seq_one_letter_code
_entity_poly.pdbx_strand_id
1 'polypeptide(L)'
;MDEGGERVRSRFLVKLSGEYLGGDAGTGFCNDRLDTVCQELKHAHAVSSGLAVVVGGGNFFRGGGELPSVIKRVTGDRIGMLATAMNALALRDAFRTQGMVAKTLCAFPVGGILEHYDPHIAQDYLEQGLIVLLAGGTGNPFFTTDTTACLRALELNADMVIKATRVNGVFDRDPEVDPNAVRYGHINYDF
;
A
#
# COMPACT_ATOMS: atom_id res chain seq x y z
N MET A 1 -25.36 -23.99 25.06
CA MET A 1 -25.70 -23.86 23.62
C MET A 1 -24.92 -22.65 23.13
N ASP A 2 -23.78 -22.93 22.54
CA ASP A 2 -22.83 -21.92 22.09
C ASP A 2 -23.27 -21.45 20.70
N GLU A 3 -23.84 -20.26 20.64
CA GLU A 3 -24.20 -19.65 19.38
C GLU A 3 -22.89 -19.24 18.68
N GLY A 4 -22.43 -20.12 17.82
CA GLY A 4 -21.29 -19.84 16.90
C GLY A 4 -21.65 -18.73 15.93
N GLY A 5 -21.58 -17.48 16.37
CA GLY A 5 -21.64 -16.32 15.51
C GLY A 5 -20.46 -16.39 14.54
N GLU A 6 -20.75 -16.67 13.29
CA GLU A 6 -19.79 -16.54 12.19
C GLU A 6 -19.20 -15.12 12.27
N ARG A 7 -17.92 -15.00 12.67
CA ARG A 7 -17.22 -13.71 12.64
C ARG A 7 -17.20 -13.26 11.19
N VAL A 8 -17.98 -12.28 10.84
CA VAL A 8 -17.92 -11.61 9.54
C VAL A 8 -16.49 -11.09 9.42
N ARG A 9 -15.71 -11.70 8.56
CA ARG A 9 -14.33 -11.24 8.30
C ARG A 9 -14.39 -9.98 7.48
N SER A 10 -13.63 -8.97 7.88
CA SER A 10 -13.57 -7.68 7.18
C SER A 10 -12.56 -7.72 6.02
N ARG A 11 -12.87 -6.98 4.95
CA ARG A 11 -11.95 -6.73 3.84
C ARG A 11 -11.03 -5.57 4.19
N PHE A 12 -9.73 -5.79 4.09
CA PHE A 12 -8.73 -4.79 4.44
C PHE A 12 -8.05 -4.23 3.20
N LEU A 13 -7.79 -2.92 3.25
CA LEU A 13 -6.83 -2.29 2.34
C LEU A 13 -5.67 -1.74 3.18
N VAL A 14 -4.45 -2.21 2.92
CA VAL A 14 -3.24 -1.75 3.58
C VAL A 14 -2.48 -0.78 2.67
N LYS A 15 -2.19 0.42 3.16
CA LYS A 15 -1.28 1.36 2.51
C LYS A 15 0.12 1.17 3.07
N LEU A 16 1.07 0.82 2.23
CA LEU A 16 2.47 0.61 2.58
C LEU A 16 3.35 1.73 1.99
N SER A 17 4.26 2.29 2.81
CA SER A 17 5.28 3.21 2.30
C SER A 17 6.37 2.46 1.53
N GLY A 18 6.71 2.93 0.32
CA GLY A 18 7.85 2.38 -0.41
C GLY A 18 9.18 2.54 0.31
N GLU A 19 9.35 3.60 1.09
CA GLU A 19 10.57 3.86 1.86
C GLU A 19 10.90 2.73 2.84
N TYR A 20 9.88 2.11 3.42
CA TYR A 20 10.07 0.98 4.32
C TYR A 20 10.78 -0.19 3.62
N LEU A 21 10.48 -0.41 2.34
CA LEU A 21 11.09 -1.47 1.54
C LEU A 21 12.57 -1.25 1.25
N GLY A 22 13.04 0.00 1.33
CA GLY A 22 14.44 0.38 1.17
C GLY A 22 15.30 0.12 2.41
N GLY A 23 14.70 -0.30 3.53
CA GLY A 23 15.42 -0.53 4.79
C GLY A 23 16.07 0.74 5.33
N ASP A 24 17.15 0.57 6.07
CA ASP A 24 17.86 1.69 6.72
C ASP A 24 18.54 2.63 5.69
N ALA A 25 18.84 2.13 4.49
CA ALA A 25 19.33 2.96 3.38
C ALA A 25 18.23 3.87 2.80
N GLY A 26 16.96 3.55 3.04
CA GLY A 26 15.79 4.29 2.52
C GLY A 26 15.61 4.21 1.01
N THR A 27 16.49 3.47 0.29
CA THR A 27 16.49 3.36 -1.18
C THR A 27 16.62 1.90 -1.63
N GLY A 28 16.08 1.60 -2.83
CA GLY A 28 16.15 0.26 -3.40
C GLY A 28 15.30 -0.75 -2.65
N PHE A 29 15.79 -1.98 -2.53
CA PHE A 29 15.15 -3.09 -1.82
C PHE A 29 16.04 -3.64 -0.72
N CYS A 30 15.44 -3.89 0.43
CA CYS A 30 16.04 -4.61 1.55
C CYS A 30 15.31 -5.95 1.73
N ASN A 31 16.03 -7.07 1.62
CA ASN A 31 15.45 -8.40 1.73
C ASN A 31 14.71 -8.61 3.07
N ASP A 32 15.32 -8.23 4.19
CA ASP A 32 14.73 -8.38 5.52
C ASP A 32 13.42 -7.59 5.66
N ARG A 33 13.35 -6.41 5.03
CA ARG A 33 12.11 -5.59 5.02
C ARG A 33 11.03 -6.18 4.15
N LEU A 34 11.39 -6.72 2.97
CA LEU A 34 10.45 -7.43 2.11
C LEU A 34 9.87 -8.65 2.83
N ASP A 35 10.72 -9.45 3.47
CA ASP A 35 10.29 -10.63 4.22
C ASP A 35 9.38 -10.25 5.39
N THR A 36 9.77 -9.23 6.18
CA THR A 36 8.96 -8.73 7.31
C THR A 36 7.57 -8.29 6.84
N VAL A 37 7.51 -7.46 5.79
CA VAL A 37 6.23 -6.98 5.22
C VAL A 37 5.37 -8.15 4.76
N CYS A 38 5.95 -9.12 4.07
CA CYS A 38 5.19 -10.28 3.59
C CYS A 38 4.65 -11.11 4.76
N GLN A 39 5.40 -11.29 5.85
CA GLN A 39 4.92 -11.99 7.05
C GLN A 39 3.78 -11.25 7.72
N GLU A 40 3.89 -9.93 7.93
CA GLU A 40 2.83 -9.10 8.50
C GLU A 40 1.56 -9.13 7.65
N LEU A 41 1.70 -8.99 6.33
CA LEU A 41 0.57 -9.04 5.41
C LEU A 41 -0.05 -10.44 5.32
N LYS A 42 0.74 -11.51 5.50
CA LYS A 42 0.24 -12.88 5.63
C LYS A 42 -0.67 -13.04 6.85
N HIS A 43 -0.29 -12.48 7.99
CA HIS A 43 -1.13 -12.50 9.18
C HIS A 43 -2.42 -11.71 8.96
N ALA A 44 -2.34 -10.51 8.37
CA ALA A 44 -3.52 -9.72 8.03
C ALA A 44 -4.45 -10.46 7.07
N HIS A 45 -3.90 -11.12 6.04
CA HIS A 45 -4.66 -11.92 5.09
C HIS A 45 -5.38 -13.10 5.75
N ALA A 46 -4.74 -13.80 6.69
CA ALA A 46 -5.32 -14.94 7.38
C ALA A 46 -6.58 -14.60 8.21
N VAL A 47 -6.71 -13.36 8.66
CA VAL A 47 -7.86 -12.89 9.47
C VAL A 47 -8.87 -12.04 8.69
N SER A 48 -8.57 -11.69 7.43
CA SER A 48 -9.44 -10.90 6.55
C SER A 48 -10.32 -11.78 5.65
N SER A 49 -11.37 -11.19 5.07
CA SER A 49 -12.14 -11.76 3.96
C SER A 49 -11.51 -11.44 2.60
N GLY A 50 -10.53 -10.53 2.56
CA GLY A 50 -9.77 -10.12 1.39
C GLY A 50 -8.76 -9.05 1.77
N LEU A 51 -7.57 -9.09 1.16
CA LEU A 51 -6.48 -8.17 1.41
C LEU A 51 -6.02 -7.50 0.12
N ALA A 52 -6.21 -6.18 0.04
CA ALA A 52 -5.59 -5.33 -0.98
C ALA A 52 -4.45 -4.50 -0.38
N VAL A 53 -3.40 -4.26 -1.15
CA VAL A 53 -2.22 -3.50 -0.71
C VAL A 53 -1.90 -2.42 -1.73
N VAL A 54 -1.94 -1.17 -1.31
CA VAL A 54 -1.45 -0.01 -2.09
C VAL A 54 -0.03 0.30 -1.65
N VAL A 55 0.92 0.25 -2.57
CA VAL A 55 2.34 0.49 -2.26
C VAL A 55 2.81 1.83 -2.82
N GLY A 56 3.57 2.59 -2.02
CA GLY A 56 4.25 3.81 -2.44
C GLY A 56 5.55 3.55 -3.20
N GLY A 57 6.13 4.59 -3.82
CA GLY A 57 7.37 4.51 -4.60
C GLY A 57 8.57 5.25 -3.97
N GLY A 58 8.47 5.67 -2.70
CA GLY A 58 9.41 6.59 -2.05
C GLY A 58 10.85 6.08 -1.90
N ASN A 59 11.09 4.77 -1.99
CA ASN A 59 12.43 4.16 -2.01
C ASN A 59 13.17 4.34 -3.35
N PHE A 60 12.51 4.75 -4.40
CA PHE A 60 13.12 5.03 -5.70
C PHE A 60 12.98 6.49 -6.08
N PHE A 61 11.82 7.09 -5.79
CA PHE A 61 11.56 8.46 -6.21
C PHE A 61 10.49 9.15 -5.35
N ARG A 62 10.78 10.39 -4.90
CA ARG A 62 9.87 11.26 -4.16
C ARG A 62 9.40 12.40 -5.04
N GLY A 63 8.24 12.25 -5.68
CA GLY A 63 7.66 13.30 -6.54
C GLY A 63 7.24 14.58 -5.80
N GLY A 64 7.00 14.50 -4.48
CA GLY A 64 6.66 15.65 -3.63
C GLY A 64 7.86 16.38 -3.00
N GLY A 65 9.09 15.88 -3.18
CA GLY A 65 10.31 16.53 -2.71
C GLY A 65 10.86 17.58 -3.69
N GLU A 66 12.08 18.09 -3.40
CA GLU A 66 12.78 18.94 -4.34
C GLU A 66 13.18 18.13 -5.59
N LEU A 67 12.50 18.43 -6.69
CA LEU A 67 12.82 17.85 -7.98
C LEU A 67 13.98 18.62 -8.61
N PRO A 68 14.91 17.95 -9.35
CA PRO A 68 15.83 18.64 -10.24
C PRO A 68 15.03 19.60 -11.15
N SER A 69 15.53 20.84 -11.32
CA SER A 69 14.82 21.92 -12.05
C SER A 69 14.40 21.53 -13.48
N VAL A 70 15.06 20.54 -14.05
CA VAL A 70 14.76 20.00 -15.40
C VAL A 70 13.54 19.05 -15.41
N ILE A 71 13.11 18.54 -14.27
CA ILE A 71 11.99 17.59 -14.17
C ILE A 71 10.73 18.33 -13.76
N LYS A 72 9.75 18.39 -14.64
CA LYS A 72 8.44 18.97 -14.32
C LYS A 72 7.67 18.08 -13.36
N ARG A 73 6.84 18.68 -12.51
CA ARG A 73 6.03 17.99 -11.50
C ARG A 73 5.25 16.78 -12.05
N VAL A 74 4.57 16.95 -13.17
CA VAL A 74 3.81 15.85 -13.83
C VAL A 74 4.73 14.67 -14.20
N THR A 75 5.94 14.95 -14.68
CA THR A 75 6.91 13.90 -15.01
C THR A 75 7.42 13.22 -13.74
N GLY A 76 7.72 13.99 -12.69
CA GLY A 76 8.11 13.46 -11.38
C GLY A 76 7.06 12.54 -10.79
N ASP A 77 5.79 12.94 -10.83
CA ASP A 77 4.69 12.10 -10.34
C ASP A 77 4.57 10.80 -11.14
N ARG A 78 4.76 10.83 -12.47
CA ARG A 78 4.78 9.62 -13.31
C ARG A 78 5.94 8.69 -12.99
N ILE A 79 7.14 9.24 -12.73
CA ILE A 79 8.29 8.45 -12.27
C ILE A 79 7.96 7.78 -10.93
N GLY A 80 7.38 8.53 -9.99
CA GLY A 80 6.93 7.96 -8.72
C GLY A 80 5.88 6.85 -8.88
N MET A 81 4.94 7.01 -9.81
CA MET A 81 3.95 5.96 -10.12
C MET A 81 4.63 4.70 -10.71
N LEU A 82 5.63 4.84 -11.59
CA LEU A 82 6.43 3.70 -12.08
C LEU A 82 7.22 3.04 -10.95
N ALA A 83 7.75 3.81 -10.00
CA ALA A 83 8.42 3.28 -8.82
C ALA A 83 7.49 2.39 -7.98
N THR A 84 6.20 2.72 -7.88
CA THR A 84 5.22 1.84 -7.22
C THR A 84 5.04 0.51 -7.95
N ALA A 85 5.12 0.50 -9.28
CA ALA A 85 5.04 -0.73 -10.07
C ALA A 85 6.24 -1.65 -9.80
N MET A 86 7.44 -1.08 -9.67
CA MET A 86 8.65 -1.83 -9.27
C MET A 86 8.47 -2.47 -7.89
N ASN A 87 7.97 -1.72 -6.91
CA ASN A 87 7.70 -2.23 -5.56
C ASN A 87 6.66 -3.35 -5.55
N ALA A 88 5.59 -3.20 -6.31
CA ALA A 88 4.55 -4.23 -6.40
C ALA A 88 5.07 -5.53 -7.03
N LEU A 89 5.96 -5.46 -8.02
CA LEU A 89 6.62 -6.63 -8.60
C LEU A 89 7.50 -7.35 -7.57
N ALA A 90 8.32 -6.60 -6.83
CA ALA A 90 9.18 -7.16 -5.79
C ALA A 90 8.37 -7.85 -4.67
N LEU A 91 7.30 -7.19 -4.20
CA LEU A 91 6.39 -7.78 -3.21
C LEU A 91 5.70 -9.04 -3.73
N ARG A 92 5.26 -9.07 -5.00
CA ARG A 92 4.67 -10.26 -5.61
C ARG A 92 5.61 -11.46 -5.55
N ASP A 93 6.87 -11.25 -5.90
CA ASP A 93 7.87 -12.32 -5.88
C ASP A 93 8.22 -12.71 -4.43
N ALA A 94 8.32 -11.75 -3.49
CA ALA A 94 8.52 -12.03 -2.07
C ALA A 94 7.36 -12.84 -1.47
N PHE A 95 6.10 -12.53 -1.81
CA PHE A 95 4.96 -13.37 -1.43
C PHE A 95 5.08 -14.80 -1.98
N ARG A 96 5.49 -14.94 -3.23
CA ARG A 96 5.66 -16.24 -3.86
C ARG A 96 6.71 -17.10 -3.13
N THR A 97 7.81 -16.52 -2.66
CA THR A 97 8.83 -17.26 -1.88
C THR A 97 8.27 -17.80 -0.57
N GLN A 98 7.23 -17.15 -0.02
CA GLN A 98 6.55 -17.58 1.21
C GLN A 98 5.31 -18.43 0.97
N GLY A 99 5.14 -18.96 -0.26
CA GLY A 99 4.04 -19.85 -0.64
C GLY A 99 2.68 -19.16 -0.79
N MET A 100 2.65 -17.83 -0.91
CA MET A 100 1.43 -17.05 -1.11
C MET A 100 1.28 -16.63 -2.58
N VAL A 101 0.03 -16.46 -3.02
CA VAL A 101 -0.28 -15.96 -4.35
C VAL A 101 -0.79 -14.53 -4.26
N ALA A 102 -0.08 -13.63 -4.93
CA ALA A 102 -0.50 -12.23 -5.07
C ALA A 102 -0.68 -11.87 -6.56
N LYS A 103 -1.72 -11.11 -6.85
CA LYS A 103 -1.98 -10.49 -8.15
C LYS A 103 -1.57 -9.03 -8.11
N THR A 104 -0.98 -8.54 -9.19
CA THR A 104 -0.52 -7.16 -9.27
C THR A 104 -1.26 -6.44 -10.38
N LEU A 105 -2.00 -5.39 -10.02
CA LEU A 105 -2.77 -4.55 -10.91
C LEU A 105 -2.17 -3.13 -10.92
N CYS A 106 -2.07 -2.52 -12.09
CA CYS A 106 -1.52 -1.17 -12.26
C CYS A 106 -2.55 -0.22 -12.85
N ALA A 107 -2.63 1.00 -12.31
CA ALA A 107 -3.59 2.02 -12.75
C ALA A 107 -3.37 2.52 -14.19
N PHE A 108 -2.26 2.18 -14.81
CA PHE A 108 -1.98 2.46 -16.22
C PHE A 108 -1.31 1.23 -16.87
N PRO A 109 -1.42 1.08 -18.20
CA PRO A 109 -0.86 -0.09 -18.88
C PRO A 109 0.66 -0.17 -18.74
N VAL A 110 1.17 -1.33 -18.29
CA VAL A 110 2.59 -1.68 -18.31
C VAL A 110 2.70 -2.97 -19.13
N GLY A 111 2.62 -2.83 -20.43
CA GLY A 111 2.40 -3.91 -21.37
C GLY A 111 3.30 -5.12 -21.16
N GLY A 112 2.70 -6.31 -21.06
CA GLY A 112 3.38 -7.58 -20.86
C GLY A 112 3.96 -7.82 -19.46
N ILE A 113 3.88 -6.86 -18.53
CA ILE A 113 4.49 -6.94 -17.20
C ILE A 113 3.43 -6.94 -16.10
N LEU A 114 2.47 -6.00 -16.14
CA LEU A 114 1.42 -5.83 -15.15
C LEU A 114 0.06 -5.78 -15.84
N GLU A 115 -0.91 -6.40 -15.18
CA GLU A 115 -2.31 -6.34 -15.56
C GLU A 115 -2.88 -4.94 -15.28
N HIS A 116 -3.75 -4.45 -16.18
CA HIS A 116 -4.39 -3.15 -15.97
C HIS A 116 -5.42 -3.25 -14.84
N TYR A 117 -5.42 -2.24 -13.97
CA TYR A 117 -6.38 -2.19 -12.88
C TYR A 117 -7.79 -1.99 -13.39
N ASP A 118 -8.65 -2.89 -12.98
CA ASP A 118 -10.09 -2.79 -13.06
C ASP A 118 -10.68 -3.20 -11.70
N PRO A 119 -11.62 -2.43 -11.11
CA PRO A 119 -12.16 -2.74 -9.79
C PRO A 119 -12.89 -4.08 -9.73
N HIS A 120 -13.56 -4.52 -10.82
CA HIS A 120 -14.24 -5.82 -10.85
C HIS A 120 -13.23 -6.97 -10.85
N ILE A 121 -12.18 -6.87 -11.67
CA ILE A 121 -11.09 -7.88 -11.68
C ILE A 121 -10.42 -7.95 -10.30
N ALA A 122 -10.19 -6.81 -9.67
CA ALA A 122 -9.60 -6.77 -8.34
C ALA A 122 -10.50 -7.41 -7.28
N GLN A 123 -11.81 -7.17 -7.34
CA GLN A 123 -12.80 -7.80 -6.46
C GLN A 123 -12.84 -9.32 -6.68
N ASP A 124 -12.87 -9.79 -7.93
CA ASP A 124 -12.83 -11.22 -8.26
C ASP A 124 -11.60 -11.91 -7.66
N TYR A 125 -10.43 -11.27 -7.72
CA TYR A 125 -9.22 -11.82 -7.10
C TYR A 125 -9.32 -11.87 -5.58
N LEU A 126 -9.88 -10.85 -4.94
CA LEU A 126 -10.08 -10.83 -3.49
C LEU A 126 -11.05 -11.93 -3.05
N GLU A 127 -12.14 -12.17 -3.81
CA GLU A 127 -13.12 -13.23 -3.55
C GLU A 127 -12.54 -14.63 -3.73
N GLN A 128 -11.54 -14.78 -4.61
CA GLN A 128 -10.76 -16.02 -4.75
C GLN A 128 -9.75 -16.22 -3.60
N GLY A 129 -9.68 -15.31 -2.63
CA GLY A 129 -8.73 -15.36 -1.52
C GLY A 129 -7.29 -15.00 -1.92
N LEU A 130 -7.10 -14.27 -3.02
CA LEU A 130 -5.79 -13.80 -3.46
C LEU A 130 -5.47 -12.45 -2.85
N ILE A 131 -4.19 -12.18 -2.60
CA ILE A 131 -3.72 -10.85 -2.22
C ILE A 131 -3.64 -9.98 -3.48
N VAL A 132 -4.21 -8.77 -3.45
CA VAL A 132 -4.18 -7.84 -4.58
C VAL A 132 -3.23 -6.69 -4.30
N LEU A 133 -2.15 -6.60 -5.08
CA LEU A 133 -1.18 -5.50 -5.03
C LEU A 133 -1.57 -4.43 -6.05
N LEU A 134 -1.73 -3.20 -5.58
CA LEU A 134 -2.21 -2.07 -6.37
C LEU A 134 -1.07 -1.07 -6.60
N ALA A 135 -0.67 -0.93 -7.85
CA ALA A 135 0.40 -0.06 -8.31
C ALA A 135 -0.12 1.08 -9.19
N GLY A 136 0.74 2.05 -9.51
CA GLY A 136 0.42 3.14 -10.41
C GLY A 136 -0.37 4.29 -9.76
N GLY A 137 -0.56 4.26 -8.45
CA GLY A 137 -1.32 5.28 -7.76
C GLY A 137 -2.77 5.34 -8.26
N THR A 138 -3.30 6.56 -8.42
CA THR A 138 -4.61 6.80 -9.07
C THR A 138 -4.56 6.71 -10.59
N GLY A 139 -3.37 6.62 -11.18
CA GLY A 139 -3.15 6.79 -12.62
C GLY A 139 -3.00 8.26 -13.04
N ASN A 140 -3.22 9.19 -12.13
CA ASN A 140 -3.14 10.62 -12.38
C ASN A 140 -2.05 11.30 -11.54
N PRO A 141 -1.34 12.30 -12.10
CA PRO A 141 -0.40 13.11 -11.32
C PRO A 141 -1.15 13.94 -10.26
N PHE A 142 -0.39 14.51 -9.31
CA PHE A 142 -0.82 15.36 -8.22
C PHE A 142 -1.55 14.65 -7.06
N PHE A 143 -1.73 13.34 -7.12
CA PHE A 143 -2.32 12.56 -6.04
C PHE A 143 -1.27 11.80 -5.24
N THR A 144 -1.52 11.66 -3.94
CA THR A 144 -0.65 10.89 -3.04
C THR A 144 -1.04 9.41 -3.02
N THR A 145 -0.16 8.57 -2.48
CA THR A 145 -0.47 7.16 -2.22
C THR A 145 -1.59 7.01 -1.17
N ASP A 146 -1.71 7.95 -0.23
CA ASP A 146 -2.79 7.95 0.77
C ASP A 146 -4.15 8.21 0.11
N THR A 147 -4.23 9.18 -0.81
CA THR A 147 -5.43 9.41 -1.64
C THR A 147 -5.80 8.17 -2.46
N THR A 148 -4.78 7.52 -3.04
CA THR A 148 -4.97 6.27 -3.77
C THR A 148 -5.57 5.18 -2.87
N ALA A 149 -5.07 5.04 -1.65
CA ALA A 149 -5.58 4.03 -0.71
C ALA A 149 -7.06 4.25 -0.40
N CYS A 150 -7.47 5.49 -0.14
CA CYS A 150 -8.88 5.81 0.10
C CYS A 150 -9.77 5.53 -1.13
N LEU A 151 -9.32 5.94 -2.33
CA LEU A 151 -10.05 5.68 -3.58
C LEU A 151 -10.23 4.19 -3.82
N ARG A 152 -9.15 3.42 -3.74
CA ARG A 152 -9.19 1.97 -3.96
C ARG A 152 -10.00 1.24 -2.89
N ALA A 153 -9.98 1.72 -1.65
CA ALA A 153 -10.81 1.15 -0.59
C ALA A 153 -12.31 1.27 -0.91
N LEU A 154 -12.73 2.43 -1.39
CA LEU A 154 -14.13 2.65 -1.82
C LEU A 154 -14.50 1.75 -3.01
N GLU A 155 -13.65 1.69 -4.04
CA GLU A 155 -13.90 0.89 -5.24
C GLU A 155 -13.95 -0.63 -4.93
N LEU A 156 -13.18 -1.08 -3.95
CA LEU A 156 -13.09 -2.49 -3.55
C LEU A 156 -14.02 -2.87 -2.39
N ASN A 157 -14.86 -1.94 -1.91
CA ASN A 157 -15.72 -2.14 -0.74
C ASN A 157 -14.91 -2.66 0.47
N ALA A 158 -13.76 -2.03 0.75
CA ALA A 158 -12.97 -2.37 1.92
C ALA A 158 -13.62 -1.79 3.17
N ASP A 159 -13.71 -2.60 4.22
CA ASP A 159 -14.27 -2.20 5.52
C ASP A 159 -13.29 -1.33 6.31
N MET A 160 -11.99 -1.47 6.04
CA MET A 160 -10.94 -0.77 6.77
C MET A 160 -9.75 -0.43 5.88
N VAL A 161 -9.24 0.80 6.05
CA VAL A 161 -7.94 1.23 5.51
C VAL A 161 -6.92 1.27 6.64
N ILE A 162 -5.83 0.52 6.48
CA ILE A 162 -4.73 0.45 7.43
C ILE A 162 -3.53 1.15 6.82
N LYS A 163 -3.11 2.26 7.41
CA LYS A 163 -1.88 2.95 7.00
C LYS A 163 -0.71 2.41 7.83
N ALA A 164 0.14 1.59 7.21
CA ALA A 164 1.38 1.14 7.82
C ALA A 164 2.38 2.30 7.89
N THR A 165 2.82 2.63 9.10
CA THR A 165 3.70 3.77 9.39
C THR A 165 4.85 3.35 10.28
N ARG A 166 5.92 4.16 10.33
CA ARG A 166 7.05 3.96 11.25
C ARG A 166 6.71 4.36 12.67
N VAL A 167 5.72 5.23 12.84
CA VAL A 167 5.27 5.73 14.14
C VAL A 167 3.97 5.04 14.57
N ASN A 168 3.71 4.99 15.86
CA ASN A 168 2.62 4.22 16.44
C ASN A 168 1.26 4.99 16.42
N GLY A 169 0.89 5.56 15.28
CA GLY A 169 -0.40 6.21 15.07
C GLY A 169 -0.32 7.64 14.58
N VAL A 170 -1.41 8.40 14.78
CA VAL A 170 -1.53 9.83 14.47
C VAL A 170 -1.22 10.65 15.71
N PHE A 171 -0.42 11.70 15.56
CA PHE A 171 0.02 12.58 16.63
C PHE A 171 -0.34 14.03 16.31
N ASP A 172 -0.36 14.89 17.34
CA ASP A 172 -0.58 16.34 17.22
C ASP A 172 0.61 17.05 16.54
N ARG A 173 1.79 16.44 16.58
CA ARG A 173 3.04 16.87 15.93
C ARG A 173 3.93 15.68 15.66
N ASP A 174 5.04 15.88 14.95
CA ASP A 174 5.94 14.79 14.58
C ASP A 174 6.66 14.20 15.81
N PRO A 175 6.41 12.94 16.20
CA PRO A 175 7.05 12.32 17.37
C PRO A 175 8.53 11.99 17.14
N GLU A 176 9.03 12.00 15.90
CA GLU A 176 10.46 11.82 15.59
C GLU A 176 11.24 13.11 15.85
N VAL A 177 10.56 14.27 15.91
CA VAL A 177 11.14 15.58 16.14
C VAL A 177 10.86 16.10 17.56
N ASP A 178 9.63 15.92 18.05
CA ASP A 178 9.20 16.39 19.38
C ASP A 178 8.84 15.18 20.28
N PRO A 179 9.65 14.88 21.31
CA PRO A 179 9.39 13.79 22.24
C PRO A 179 8.12 14.00 23.09
N ASN A 180 7.56 15.22 23.11
CA ASN A 180 6.30 15.52 23.80
C ASN A 180 5.07 15.38 22.89
N ALA A 181 5.21 14.88 21.67
CA ALA A 181 4.10 14.66 20.76
C ALA A 181 3.05 13.72 21.38
N VAL A 182 1.80 14.12 21.32
CA VAL A 182 0.68 13.39 21.92
C VAL A 182 -0.02 12.59 20.83
N ARG A 183 -0.10 11.26 21.05
CA ARG A 183 -0.82 10.37 20.15
C ARG A 183 -2.32 10.47 20.36
N TYR A 184 -3.06 10.61 19.28
CA TYR A 184 -4.51 10.51 19.29
C TYR A 184 -4.95 9.04 19.35
N GLY A 185 -5.85 8.72 20.26
CA GLY A 185 -6.46 7.39 20.35
C GLY A 185 -7.57 7.21 19.32
N HIS A 186 -8.30 8.29 19.05
CA HIS A 186 -9.41 8.35 18.09
C HIS A 186 -9.54 9.78 17.56
N ILE A 187 -9.80 9.92 16.26
CA ILE A 187 -10.00 11.20 15.59
C ILE A 187 -11.20 11.05 14.65
N ASN A 188 -12.12 12.00 14.66
CA ASN A 188 -13.21 12.13 13.71
C ASN A 188 -12.82 13.02 12.53
N TYR A 189 -13.60 12.99 11.46
CA TYR A 189 -13.37 13.83 10.26
C TYR A 189 -13.58 15.34 10.51
N ASP A 190 -14.26 15.70 11.60
CA ASP A 190 -14.54 17.09 11.98
C ASP A 190 -13.42 17.72 12.84
N PHE A 191 -12.28 17.07 12.91
CA PHE A 191 -11.11 17.49 13.69
C PHE A 191 -10.18 18.39 12.88
#